data_deaa6ed8dd61f45aa84ae41b96237e47
#
_entry.id   deaa6ed8dd61f45aa84ae41b96237e47
#
_cell.length_a   1.000
_cell.length_b   1.000
_cell.length_c   1.000
_cell.angle_alpha   90.00
_cell.angle_beta   90.00
_cell.angle_gamma   90.00
#
_symmetry.space_group_name_H-M   'P 1'
#
loop_
_entity.id
_entity.type
_entity.pdbx_description
1 polymer ?
#
loop_
_entity_poly.entity_id
_entity_poly.type
_entity_poly.pdbx_seq_one_letter_code
_entity_poly.pdbx_strand_id
1 'polypeptide(L)'
;MFRIGNGYDVHKLVEGRKLILGGIEIPHNLGLLGHSDADVLVHSIMDGLLGALALGDIGKHFPDTDDKYKGISSIKLLKEVACLIKNKGYEVVNIDSIVAAEQPKL
;
A
#
# COMPACT_ATOMS: atom_id res chain seq x y z
N MET A 1 -22.43 -10.37 -6.28
CA MET A 1 -21.48 -10.27 -7.41
C MET A 1 -20.06 -10.36 -6.90
N PHE A 2 -19.23 -11.09 -7.61
CA PHE A 2 -17.85 -11.38 -7.25
C PHE A 2 -16.89 -10.49 -8.04
N ARG A 3 -15.89 -9.91 -7.37
CA ARG A 3 -14.91 -9.02 -7.99
C ARG A 3 -13.49 -9.48 -7.68
N ILE A 4 -12.62 -9.27 -8.64
CA ILE A 4 -11.19 -9.56 -8.51
C ILE A 4 -10.40 -8.29 -8.83
N GLY A 5 -9.37 -8.02 -8.07
CA GLY A 5 -8.45 -6.92 -8.33
C GLY A 5 -7.02 -7.38 -8.26
N ASN A 6 -6.14 -6.63 -8.90
CA ASN A 6 -4.71 -6.88 -8.92
C ASN A 6 -3.98 -5.55 -8.67
N GLY A 7 -2.94 -5.60 -7.85
CA GLY A 7 -2.11 -4.44 -7.55
C GLY A 7 -0.64 -4.78 -7.73
N TYR A 8 0.11 -3.81 -8.23
CA TYR A 8 1.56 -3.92 -8.36
C TYR A 8 2.18 -2.60 -7.95
N ASP A 9 3.21 -2.65 -7.12
CA ASP A 9 3.91 -1.44 -6.69
C ASP A 9 5.40 -1.72 -6.53
N VAL A 10 6.20 -0.69 -6.75
CA VAL A 10 7.64 -0.76 -6.60
C VAL A 10 8.15 0.56 -6.04
N HIS A 11 9.06 0.47 -5.08
CA HIS A 11 9.73 1.63 -4.49
C HIS A 11 11.23 1.37 -4.42
N LYS A 12 12.00 2.44 -4.54
CA LYS A 12 13.46 2.38 -4.46
C LYS A 12 13.90 2.33 -3.00
N LEU A 13 14.90 1.50 -2.70
CA LEU A 13 15.56 1.51 -1.40
C LEU A 13 16.59 2.63 -1.35
N VAL A 14 16.54 3.44 -0.29
CA VAL A 14 17.43 4.59 -0.09
C VAL A 14 17.87 4.67 1.37
N GLU A 15 18.95 5.40 1.61
CA GLU A 15 19.43 5.70 2.95
C GLU A 15 18.50 6.69 3.66
N GLY A 16 18.50 6.67 4.99
CA GLY A 16 17.76 7.64 5.80
C GLY A 16 16.27 7.38 5.92
N ARG A 17 15.82 6.21 5.49
CA ARG A 17 14.40 5.81 5.57
C ARG A 17 14.26 4.51 6.32
N LYS A 18 13.16 4.38 7.05
CA LYS A 18 12.76 3.10 7.65
C LYS A 18 12.21 2.17 6.56
N LEU A 19 12.43 0.88 6.73
CA LEU A 19 11.82 -0.14 5.87
C LEU A 19 10.55 -0.64 6.54
N ILE A 20 9.40 -0.27 5.98
CA ILE A 20 8.09 -0.66 6.48
C ILE A 20 7.43 -1.57 5.45
N LEU A 21 7.06 -2.78 5.87
CA LEU A 21 6.34 -3.73 5.03
C LEU A 21 5.18 -4.35 5.83
N GLY A 22 3.97 -4.24 5.29
CA GLY A 22 2.78 -4.74 5.98
C GLY A 22 2.53 -4.05 7.31
N GLY A 23 2.95 -2.80 7.44
CA GLY A 23 2.83 -2.03 8.67
C GLY A 23 3.88 -2.32 9.72
N ILE A 24 4.87 -3.16 9.41
CA ILE A 24 5.92 -3.59 10.34
C ILE A 24 7.26 -2.99 9.92
N GLU A 25 7.97 -2.41 10.88
CA GLU A 25 9.32 -1.93 10.63
C GLU A 25 10.29 -3.11 10.63
N ILE A 26 11.01 -3.28 9.54
CA ILE A 26 11.99 -4.34 9.37
C ILE A 26 13.38 -3.74 9.55
N PRO A 27 14.21 -4.28 10.48
CA PRO A 27 15.57 -3.79 10.67
C PRO A 27 16.41 -3.93 9.40
N HIS A 28 16.86 -2.79 8.86
CA HIS A 28 17.69 -2.74 7.67
C HIS A 28 18.32 -1.36 7.56
N ASN A 29 19.44 -1.26 6.87
CA ASN A 29 20.15 0.01 6.69
C ASN A 29 19.53 0.91 5.62
N LEU A 30 18.63 0.39 4.80
CA LEU A 30 17.89 1.14 3.78
C LEU A 30 16.40 1.02 4.01
N GLY A 31 15.64 2.01 3.55
CA GLY A 31 14.19 1.98 3.56
C GLY A 31 13.64 2.43 2.22
N LEU A 32 12.34 2.27 2.04
CA LEU A 32 11.69 2.59 0.78
C LEU A 32 11.41 4.09 0.68
N LEU A 33 11.64 4.65 -0.51
CA LEU A 33 11.43 6.06 -0.80
C LEU A 33 9.98 6.29 -1.23
N GLY A 34 9.32 7.25 -0.62
CA GLY A 34 7.97 7.64 -0.99
C GLY A 34 7.45 8.76 -0.12
N HIS A 35 6.30 9.32 -0.49
CA HIS A 35 5.67 10.44 0.22
C HIS A 35 5.12 10.02 1.58
N SER A 36 4.44 8.86 1.63
CA SER A 36 3.98 8.22 2.87
C SER A 36 5.14 7.44 3.52
N ASP A 37 4.84 6.42 4.31
CA ASP A 37 5.85 5.50 4.83
C ASP A 37 6.42 4.57 3.75
N ALA A 38 5.88 4.64 2.53
CA ALA A 38 6.29 3.86 1.36
C ALA A 38 6.19 2.35 1.57
N ASP A 39 5.17 1.90 2.31
CA ASP A 39 4.88 0.47 2.50
C ASP A 39 4.39 -0.12 1.18
N VAL A 40 5.32 -0.67 0.40
CA VAL A 40 5.05 -1.16 -0.95
C VAL A 40 4.04 -2.32 -0.95
N LEU A 41 4.06 -3.14 0.09
CA LEU A 41 3.13 -4.26 0.22
C LEU A 41 1.69 -3.75 0.41
N VAL A 42 1.49 -2.85 1.35
CA VAL A 42 0.17 -2.27 1.62
C VAL A 42 -0.32 -1.46 0.43
N HIS A 43 0.57 -0.73 -0.25
CA HIS A 43 0.23 0.03 -1.46
C HIS A 43 -0.32 -0.88 -2.57
N SER A 44 0.32 -2.01 -2.83
CA SER A 44 -0.16 -2.95 -3.85
C SER A 44 -1.51 -3.57 -3.48
N ILE A 45 -1.71 -3.87 -2.20
CA ILE A 45 -3.00 -4.38 -1.70
C ILE A 45 -4.10 -3.34 -1.93
N MET A 46 -3.85 -2.07 -1.57
CA MET A 46 -4.83 -1.00 -1.77
C MET A 46 -5.19 -0.83 -3.24
N ASP A 47 -4.20 -0.85 -4.12
CA ASP A 47 -4.44 -0.73 -5.57
C ASP A 47 -5.29 -1.90 -6.08
N GLY A 48 -5.05 -3.11 -5.59
CA GLY A 48 -5.86 -4.27 -5.93
C GLY A 48 -7.31 -4.13 -5.48
N LEU A 49 -7.52 -3.65 -4.27
CA LEU A 49 -8.87 -3.45 -3.72
C LEU A 49 -9.63 -2.36 -4.49
N LEU A 50 -8.98 -1.22 -4.74
CA LEU A 50 -9.59 -0.13 -5.50
C LEU A 50 -9.87 -0.56 -6.95
N GLY A 51 -8.93 -1.27 -7.58
CA GLY A 51 -9.09 -1.75 -8.93
C GLY A 51 -10.21 -2.76 -9.09
N ALA A 52 -10.42 -3.61 -8.10
CA ALA A 52 -11.52 -4.58 -8.12
C ALA A 52 -12.89 -3.91 -8.26
N LEU A 53 -13.05 -2.72 -7.71
CA LEU A 53 -14.30 -1.95 -7.77
C LEU A 53 -14.24 -0.82 -8.79
N ALA A 54 -13.20 -0.78 -9.62
CA ALA A 54 -13.01 0.27 -10.64
C ALA A 54 -12.99 1.68 -10.02
N LEU A 55 -12.36 1.83 -8.85
CA LEU A 55 -12.30 3.09 -8.12
C LEU A 55 -10.98 3.85 -8.35
N GLY A 56 -10.18 3.42 -9.30
CA GLY A 56 -8.88 4.03 -9.60
C GLY A 56 -7.76 3.39 -8.80
N ASP A 57 -6.83 4.20 -8.33
CA ASP A 57 -5.65 3.77 -7.60
C ASP A 57 -5.37 4.68 -6.40
N ILE A 58 -4.33 4.35 -5.63
CA ILE A 58 -3.98 5.13 -4.43
C ILE A 58 -3.52 6.55 -4.77
N GLY A 59 -2.88 6.75 -5.92
CA GLY A 59 -2.45 8.09 -6.33
C GLY A 59 -3.62 9.03 -6.56
N LYS A 60 -4.76 8.49 -6.97
CA LYS A 60 -5.99 9.27 -7.16
C LYS A 60 -6.64 9.63 -5.83
N HIS A 61 -6.65 8.69 -4.86
CA HIS A 61 -7.30 8.89 -3.55
C HIS A 61 -6.40 9.61 -2.56
N PHE A 62 -5.09 9.37 -2.62
CA PHE A 62 -4.10 9.89 -1.68
C PHE A 62 -2.91 10.48 -2.44
N PRO A 63 -3.12 11.61 -3.15
CA PRO A 63 -2.04 12.18 -3.98
C PRO A 63 -0.84 12.59 -3.15
N ASP A 64 0.35 12.28 -3.64
CA ASP A 64 1.61 12.62 -2.99
C ASP A 64 1.95 14.13 -3.07
N THR A 65 1.11 14.90 -3.76
CA THR A 65 1.15 16.35 -3.73
C THR A 65 0.44 16.96 -2.51
N ASP A 66 -0.29 16.16 -1.74
CA ASP A 66 -1.02 16.62 -0.57
C ASP A 66 -0.21 16.36 0.70
N ASP A 67 0.18 17.42 1.38
CA ASP A 67 1.04 17.35 2.57
C ASP A 67 0.44 16.58 3.74
N LYS A 68 -0.89 16.43 3.79
CA LYS A 68 -1.53 15.68 4.88
C LYS A 68 -1.16 14.19 4.85
N TYR A 69 -0.69 13.67 3.70
CA TYR A 69 -0.26 12.28 3.57
C TYR A 69 1.25 12.09 3.72
N LYS A 70 1.99 13.18 3.90
CA LYS A 70 3.43 13.12 4.05
C LYS A 70 3.82 12.35 5.32
N GLY A 71 4.59 11.29 5.14
CA GLY A 71 5.03 10.44 6.25
C GLY A 71 3.94 9.61 6.91
N ILE A 72 2.72 9.60 6.35
CA ILE A 72 1.60 8.88 6.95
C ILE A 72 1.83 7.36 6.91
N SER A 73 1.33 6.66 7.93
CA SER A 73 1.27 5.20 7.92
C SER A 73 0.33 4.71 6.84
N SER A 74 0.80 3.83 5.95
CA SER A 74 -0.02 3.24 4.90
C SER A 74 -1.15 2.37 5.46
N ILE A 75 -1.00 1.86 6.69
CA ILE A 75 -2.09 1.14 7.37
C ILE A 75 -3.29 2.07 7.61
N LYS A 76 -3.05 3.34 7.90
CA LYS A 76 -4.15 4.31 8.04
C LYS A 76 -4.86 4.52 6.71
N LEU A 77 -4.12 4.58 5.61
CA LEU A 77 -4.71 4.69 4.27
C LEU A 77 -5.49 3.42 3.92
N LEU A 78 -4.96 2.25 4.27
CA LEU A 78 -5.64 0.98 4.06
C LEU A 78 -6.98 0.92 4.79
N LYS A 79 -7.05 1.47 6.01
CA LYS A 79 -8.31 1.55 6.76
C LYS A 79 -9.35 2.39 6.02
N GLU A 80 -8.93 3.50 5.40
CA GLU A 80 -9.83 4.32 4.59
C GLU A 80 -10.31 3.56 3.34
N VAL A 81 -9.42 2.83 2.68
CA VAL A 81 -9.78 2.00 1.53
C VAL A 81 -10.77 0.90 1.95
N ALA A 82 -10.51 0.23 3.07
CA ALA A 82 -11.40 -0.81 3.59
C ALA A 82 -12.79 -0.25 3.88
N CYS A 83 -12.87 0.95 4.43
CA CYS A 83 -14.13 1.63 4.67
C CYS A 83 -14.88 1.92 3.38
N LEU A 84 -14.17 2.37 2.35
CA LEU A 84 -14.73 2.65 1.04
C LEU A 84 -15.29 1.37 0.39
N ILE A 85 -14.55 0.26 0.46
CA ILE A 85 -14.98 -1.04 -0.05
C ILE A 85 -16.27 -1.49 0.63
N LYS A 86 -16.31 -1.39 1.96
CA LYS A 86 -17.48 -1.75 2.76
C LYS A 86 -18.70 -0.89 2.41
N ASN A 87 -18.49 0.42 2.23
CA ASN A 87 -19.58 1.35 1.88
C ASN A 87 -20.15 1.07 0.49
N LYS A 88 -19.38 0.43 -0.38
CA LYS A 88 -19.86 -0.01 -1.70
C LYS A 88 -20.59 -1.35 -1.65
N GLY A 89 -20.75 -1.95 -0.47
CA GLY A 89 -21.47 -3.21 -0.29
C GLY A 89 -20.62 -4.45 -0.54
N TYR A 90 -19.31 -4.33 -0.49
CA TYR A 90 -18.39 -5.45 -0.71
C TYR A 90 -17.58 -5.75 0.54
N GLU A 91 -17.07 -6.97 0.60
CA GLU A 91 -16.12 -7.38 1.63
C GLU A 91 -14.94 -8.11 0.98
N VAL A 92 -13.79 -8.05 1.62
CA VAL A 92 -12.60 -8.76 1.17
C VAL A 92 -12.71 -10.22 1.62
N VAL A 93 -12.64 -11.14 0.66
CA VAL A 93 -12.70 -12.58 0.95
C VAL A 93 -11.30 -13.14 1.12
N ASN A 94 -10.36 -12.75 0.22
CA ASN A 94 -9.02 -13.31 0.20
C ASN A 94 -8.04 -12.32 -0.43
N ILE A 95 -6.83 -12.30 0.11
CA ILE A 95 -5.70 -11.54 -0.45
C ILE A 95 -4.51 -12.47 -0.52
N ASP A 96 -3.87 -12.51 -1.68
CA ASP A 96 -2.60 -13.21 -1.88
C ASP A 96 -1.57 -12.18 -2.35
N SER A 97 -0.36 -12.22 -1.80
CA SER A 97 0.66 -11.23 -2.11
C SER A 97 2.04 -11.84 -2.22
N ILE A 98 2.87 -11.23 -3.05
CA ILE A 98 4.26 -11.61 -3.25
C ILE A 98 5.12 -10.37 -3.05
N VAL A 99 6.16 -10.49 -2.23
CA VAL A 99 7.16 -9.44 -2.06
C VAL A 99 8.48 -9.94 -2.64
N ALA A 100 9.02 -9.20 -3.60
CA ALA A 100 10.29 -9.51 -4.22
C ALA A 100 11.34 -8.49 -3.77
N ALA A 101 12.39 -8.96 -3.11
CA ALA A 101 13.47 -8.11 -2.62
C ALA A 101 14.79 -8.88 -2.65
N GLU A 102 15.84 -8.23 -3.14
CA GLU A 102 17.19 -8.79 -3.02
C GLU A 102 17.67 -8.74 -1.58
N GLN A 103 17.47 -7.60 -0.92
CA GLN A 103 17.86 -7.31 0.44
C GLN A 103 16.75 -6.53 1.14
N PRO A 104 16.49 -6.74 2.43
CA PRO A 104 16.98 -7.87 3.22
C PRO A 104 16.28 -9.17 2.83
N LYS A 105 16.82 -10.29 3.26
CA LYS A 105 16.10 -11.58 3.12
C LYS A 105 14.95 -11.57 4.12
N LEU A 106 13.77 -11.72 3.62
CA LEU A 106 12.52 -11.67 4.40
C LEU A 106 12.09 -13.05 4.88
#